data_9e3d0160dae05fe084af53372e030e57
#
_entry.id   9e3d0160dae05fe084af53372e030e57
#
_cell.length_a   1.000
_cell.length_b   1.000
_cell.length_c   1.000
_cell.angle_alpha   90.00
_cell.angle_beta   90.00
_cell.angle_gamma   90.00
#
_symmetry.space_group_name_H-M   'P 1'
#
loop_
_entity.id
_entity.type
_entity.pdbx_description
1 polymer ?
#
loop_
_entity_poly.entity_id
_entity_poly.type
_entity_poly.pdbx_seq_one_letter_code
_entity_poly.pdbx_strand_id
1 'polypeptide(L)'
;MKGQYFSTTFGPMYYRTKDGDANIHLVCIHGAGGDSRLFIPLMNEINNITVHAVDLPAHGKSKIQECSLDIYMQAMMQFIQSLQGNVFVLGHSMGGGIIFELVKHDAPVKGALFLATAGTLPVNPVVFELLDKDFNSLCRLAVDLSYGSADETIRTTAIEYMKQTGSSILKNDFTICNNYNYEEDAKSFKPAACFIANRKDKMVPLDLTYTTFKKMPNAMLQVFPYKGHMLHIEQPSQVSRCIEQFVELSL
;
A
#
# COMPACT_ATOMS: atom_id res chain seq x y z
N MET A 1 1.28 11.12 16.57
CA MET A 1 0.55 11.05 15.28
C MET A 1 -0.75 11.81 15.38
N LYS A 2 -1.08 12.60 14.37
CA LYS A 2 -2.32 13.39 14.27
C LYS A 2 -3.19 12.83 13.17
N GLY A 3 -4.50 12.78 13.36
CA GLY A 3 -5.48 12.39 12.34
C GLY A 3 -6.18 13.64 11.80
N GLN A 4 -6.31 13.75 10.47
CA GLN A 4 -6.82 14.93 9.78
C GLN A 4 -7.64 14.54 8.56
N TYR A 5 -8.35 15.51 7.99
CA TYR A 5 -9.07 15.34 6.72
C TYR A 5 -8.49 16.28 5.67
N PHE A 6 -8.29 15.75 4.49
CA PHE A 6 -7.97 16.51 3.28
C PHE A 6 -9.22 16.56 2.39
N SER A 7 -9.58 17.75 1.91
CA SER A 7 -10.73 17.92 1.03
C SER A 7 -10.35 17.62 -0.41
N THR A 8 -10.90 16.55 -0.96
CA THR A 8 -10.82 16.21 -2.38
C THR A 8 -12.09 16.65 -3.11
N THR A 9 -12.09 16.59 -4.43
CA THR A 9 -13.29 16.82 -5.25
C THR A 9 -14.40 15.79 -5.02
N PHE A 10 -14.05 14.62 -4.43
CA PHE A 10 -14.97 13.52 -4.09
C PHE A 10 -15.48 13.58 -2.65
N GLY A 11 -14.90 14.45 -1.81
CA GLY A 11 -15.20 14.57 -0.40
C GLY A 11 -13.97 14.48 0.51
N PRO A 12 -14.16 14.50 1.83
CA PRO A 12 -13.06 14.46 2.78
C PRO A 12 -12.39 13.08 2.85
N MET A 13 -11.10 13.02 2.50
CA MET A 13 -10.23 11.86 2.67
C MET A 13 -9.48 11.98 4.02
N TYR A 14 -9.51 10.94 4.82
CA TYR A 14 -8.80 10.91 6.10
C TYR A 14 -7.35 10.45 5.92
N TYR A 15 -6.46 11.02 6.73
CA TYR A 15 -5.08 10.57 6.82
C TYR A 15 -4.50 10.79 8.22
N ARG A 16 -3.44 10.04 8.53
CA ARG A 16 -2.62 10.20 9.73
C ARG A 16 -1.29 10.81 9.35
N THR A 17 -0.78 11.71 10.19
CA THR A 17 0.55 12.29 9.99
C THR A 17 1.43 12.04 11.21
N LYS A 18 2.69 11.69 10.96
CA LYS A 18 3.81 11.81 11.88
C LYS A 18 4.76 12.86 11.33
N ASP A 19 4.96 13.91 12.10
CA ASP A 19 5.85 15.02 11.72
C ASP A 19 7.32 14.55 11.69
N GLY A 20 8.07 15.01 10.70
CA GLY A 20 9.51 14.83 10.48
C GLY A 20 10.07 16.06 9.75
N ASP A 21 11.00 15.90 8.80
CA ASP A 21 11.45 17.00 7.94
C ASP A 21 10.28 17.49 7.08
N ALA A 22 10.03 18.77 7.11
CA ALA A 22 8.91 19.40 6.38
C ALA A 22 9.11 19.45 4.86
N ASN A 23 10.30 19.16 4.36
CA ASN A 23 10.62 19.13 2.93
C ASN A 23 10.66 17.72 2.33
N ILE A 24 10.47 16.68 3.17
CA ILE A 24 10.51 15.27 2.75
C ILE A 24 9.24 14.58 3.23
N HIS A 25 8.41 14.17 2.29
CA HIS A 25 7.14 13.53 2.58
C HIS A 25 7.13 12.08 2.08
N LEU A 26 6.66 11.17 2.90
CA LEU A 26 6.33 9.79 2.52
C LEU A 26 4.81 9.60 2.62
N VAL A 27 4.17 9.34 1.50
CA VAL A 27 2.72 9.05 1.45
C VAL A 27 2.53 7.54 1.35
N CYS A 28 1.95 6.95 2.39
CA CYS A 28 1.70 5.51 2.50
C CYS A 28 0.26 5.17 2.05
N ILE A 29 0.15 4.29 1.06
CA ILE A 29 -1.09 3.83 0.42
C ILE A 29 -1.30 2.36 0.77
N HIS A 30 -2.41 2.04 1.44
CA HIS A 30 -2.70 0.69 1.91
C HIS A 30 -3.15 -0.26 0.79
N GLY A 31 -3.15 -1.56 1.10
CA GLY A 31 -3.67 -2.62 0.25
C GLY A 31 -5.18 -2.85 0.41
N ALA A 32 -5.69 -3.87 -0.29
CA ALA A 32 -7.10 -4.23 -0.29
C ALA A 32 -7.67 -4.39 1.14
N GLY A 33 -8.78 -3.73 1.41
CA GLY A 33 -9.50 -3.79 2.68
C GLY A 33 -8.77 -3.13 3.86
N GLY A 34 -7.64 -2.45 3.64
CA GLY A 34 -6.84 -1.82 4.68
C GLY A 34 -7.27 -0.39 5.01
N ASP A 35 -6.51 0.26 5.87
CA ASP A 35 -6.56 1.70 6.16
C ASP A 35 -5.24 2.18 6.79
N SER A 36 -5.16 3.46 7.13
CA SER A 36 -3.96 4.10 7.69
C SER A 36 -3.44 3.47 8.99
N ARG A 37 -4.27 2.73 9.73
CA ARG A 37 -3.86 2.05 10.97
C ARG A 37 -2.78 1.01 10.73
N LEU A 38 -2.76 0.40 9.55
CA LEU A 38 -1.76 -0.61 9.17
C LEU A 38 -0.33 -0.06 9.15
N PHE A 39 -0.17 1.25 8.93
CA PHE A 39 1.14 1.87 8.90
C PHE A 39 1.63 2.41 10.25
N ILE A 40 0.81 2.35 11.32
CA ILE A 40 1.21 2.87 12.63
C ILE A 40 2.52 2.28 13.15
N PRO A 41 2.77 0.96 13.09
CA PRO A 41 4.06 0.40 13.51
C PRO A 41 5.24 0.98 12.72
N LEU A 42 5.11 1.06 11.40
CA LEU A 42 6.13 1.63 10.52
C LEU A 42 6.36 3.13 10.78
N MET A 43 5.28 3.89 10.93
CA MET A 43 5.37 5.33 11.23
C MET A 43 6.13 5.62 12.53
N ASN A 44 6.02 4.74 13.53
CA ASN A 44 6.75 4.91 14.79
C ASN A 44 8.28 4.78 14.62
N GLU A 45 8.72 3.98 13.67
CA GLU A 45 10.14 3.71 13.41
C GLU A 45 10.81 4.75 12.51
N ILE A 46 10.08 5.32 11.52
CA ILE A 46 10.65 6.29 10.58
C ILE A 46 10.96 7.61 11.31
N ASN A 47 12.17 8.12 11.07
CA ASN A 47 12.61 9.42 11.58
C ASN A 47 12.98 10.34 10.40
N ASN A 48 13.05 11.65 10.65
CA ASN A 48 13.49 12.66 9.67
C ASN A 48 12.70 12.69 8.33
N ILE A 49 11.53 12.07 8.27
CA ILE A 49 10.62 12.10 7.12
C ILE A 49 9.22 12.37 7.66
N THR A 50 8.50 13.34 7.10
CA THR A 50 7.09 13.52 7.41
C THR A 50 6.28 12.43 6.71
N VAL A 51 5.63 11.58 7.50
CA VAL A 51 4.88 10.41 6.99
C VAL A 51 3.39 10.68 7.02
N HIS A 52 2.73 10.43 5.90
CA HIS A 52 1.28 10.52 5.75
C HIS A 52 0.73 9.13 5.38
N ALA A 53 -0.05 8.51 6.25
CA ALA A 53 -0.77 7.29 5.95
C ALA A 53 -2.23 7.62 5.67
N VAL A 54 -2.72 7.29 4.48
CA VAL A 54 -4.08 7.67 4.04
C VAL A 54 -5.07 6.54 4.28
N ASP A 55 -6.33 6.92 4.49
CA ASP A 55 -7.47 6.03 4.29
C ASP A 55 -8.02 6.32 2.88
N LEU A 56 -7.89 5.37 1.96
CA LEU A 56 -8.42 5.51 0.61
C LEU A 56 -9.94 5.79 0.61
N PRO A 57 -10.53 6.33 -0.47
CA PRO A 57 -11.98 6.41 -0.62
C PRO A 57 -12.69 5.13 -0.21
N ALA A 58 -13.80 5.22 0.48
CA ALA A 58 -14.60 4.16 1.09
C ALA A 58 -13.92 3.35 2.21
N HIS A 59 -12.69 3.69 2.62
CA HIS A 59 -11.96 2.99 3.68
C HIS A 59 -11.82 3.81 4.96
N GLY A 60 -11.67 3.11 6.08
CA GLY A 60 -11.33 3.68 7.38
C GLY A 60 -12.26 4.80 7.82
N LYS A 61 -11.72 6.01 7.92
CA LYS A 61 -12.44 7.23 8.31
C LYS A 61 -12.72 8.18 7.14
N SER A 62 -12.29 7.84 5.93
CA SER A 62 -12.60 8.64 4.73
C SER A 62 -14.11 8.70 4.53
N LYS A 63 -14.62 9.90 4.16
CA LYS A 63 -16.05 10.15 3.97
C LYS A 63 -16.51 10.05 2.51
N ILE A 64 -15.61 9.64 1.64
CA ILE A 64 -15.88 9.37 0.24
C ILE A 64 -16.47 7.97 0.14
N GLN A 65 -17.67 7.83 -0.43
CA GLN A 65 -18.36 6.53 -0.52
C GLN A 65 -18.01 5.74 -1.79
N GLU A 66 -17.64 6.45 -2.84
CA GLU A 66 -17.28 5.83 -4.11
C GLU A 66 -15.90 5.17 -4.02
N CYS A 67 -15.78 4.00 -4.66
CA CYS A 67 -14.55 3.24 -4.70
C CYS A 67 -14.30 2.67 -6.10
N SER A 68 -13.20 3.08 -6.70
CA SER A 68 -12.66 2.53 -7.94
C SER A 68 -11.18 2.90 -8.02
N LEU A 69 -10.43 2.21 -8.87
CA LEU A 69 -9.01 2.53 -9.07
C LEU A 69 -8.80 3.99 -9.50
N ASP A 70 -9.67 4.49 -10.39
CA ASP A 70 -9.62 5.87 -10.87
C ASP A 70 -9.88 6.89 -9.76
N ILE A 71 -10.89 6.66 -8.91
CA ILE A 71 -11.18 7.54 -7.77
C ILE A 71 -10.05 7.48 -6.73
N TYR A 72 -9.47 6.31 -6.47
CA TYR A 72 -8.31 6.18 -5.61
C TYR A 72 -7.13 7.00 -6.14
N MET A 73 -6.81 6.84 -7.42
CA MET A 73 -5.73 7.57 -8.09
C MET A 73 -5.97 9.08 -8.05
N GLN A 74 -7.17 9.55 -8.43
CA GLN A 74 -7.47 10.99 -8.48
C GLN A 74 -7.45 11.64 -7.08
N ALA A 75 -7.99 10.98 -6.05
CA ALA A 75 -7.95 11.47 -4.67
C ALA A 75 -6.50 11.55 -4.16
N MET A 76 -5.69 10.54 -4.45
CA MET A 76 -4.26 10.52 -4.11
C MET A 76 -3.46 11.58 -4.87
N MET A 77 -3.76 11.80 -6.16
CA MET A 77 -3.15 12.85 -6.97
C MET A 77 -3.36 14.23 -6.34
N GLN A 78 -4.61 14.56 -5.98
CA GLN A 78 -4.93 15.84 -5.34
C GLN A 78 -4.19 16.01 -4.00
N PHE A 79 -4.09 14.95 -3.21
CA PHE A 79 -3.35 14.97 -1.96
C PHE A 79 -1.84 15.20 -2.18
N ILE A 80 -1.22 14.45 -3.08
CA ILE A 80 0.21 14.57 -3.41
C ILE A 80 0.52 15.97 -3.94
N GLN A 81 -0.30 16.51 -4.83
CA GLN A 81 -0.14 17.87 -5.38
C GLN A 81 -0.27 18.99 -4.33
N SER A 82 -0.91 18.72 -3.21
CA SER A 82 -1.04 19.70 -2.11
C SER A 82 0.20 19.79 -1.22
N LEU A 83 1.10 18.79 -1.30
CA LEU A 83 2.33 18.75 -0.51
C LEU A 83 3.43 19.57 -1.19
N GLN A 84 4.26 20.24 -0.38
CA GLN A 84 5.42 20.98 -0.88
C GLN A 84 6.70 20.25 -0.52
N GLY A 85 7.68 20.24 -1.43
CA GLY A 85 8.95 19.53 -1.22
C GLY A 85 9.06 18.22 -1.99
N ASN A 86 9.90 17.31 -1.51
CA ASN A 86 10.14 16.02 -2.13
C ASN A 86 9.11 14.99 -1.65
N VAL A 87 8.24 14.55 -2.53
CA VAL A 87 7.21 13.56 -2.20
C VAL A 87 7.64 12.18 -2.68
N PHE A 88 7.70 11.25 -1.74
CA PHE A 88 7.86 9.82 -1.98
C PHE A 88 6.53 9.12 -1.70
N VAL A 89 6.26 8.06 -2.44
CA VAL A 89 5.05 7.24 -2.25
C VAL A 89 5.43 5.81 -1.88
N LEU A 90 4.71 5.22 -0.94
CA LEU A 90 4.83 3.82 -0.59
C LEU A 90 3.47 3.15 -0.79
N GLY A 91 3.41 2.15 -1.68
CA GLY A 91 2.21 1.35 -1.92
C GLY A 91 2.37 -0.07 -1.42
N HIS A 92 1.52 -0.46 -0.48
CA HIS A 92 1.44 -1.84 -0.01
C HIS A 92 0.42 -2.61 -0.85
N SER A 93 0.81 -3.78 -1.40
CA SER A 93 -0.11 -4.67 -2.11
C SER A 93 -0.87 -3.93 -3.23
N MET A 94 -2.20 -3.85 -3.20
CA MET A 94 -3.03 -3.05 -4.12
C MET A 94 -2.53 -1.61 -4.28
N GLY A 95 -2.01 -1.01 -3.22
CA GLY A 95 -1.45 0.35 -3.24
C GLY A 95 -0.31 0.54 -4.25
N GLY A 96 0.39 -0.55 -4.60
CA GLY A 96 1.40 -0.53 -5.67
C GLY A 96 0.78 -0.25 -7.05
N GLY A 97 -0.39 -0.80 -7.35
CA GLY A 97 -1.13 -0.50 -8.57
C GLY A 97 -1.54 0.98 -8.66
N ILE A 98 -1.92 1.58 -7.52
CA ILE A 98 -2.24 3.02 -7.45
C ILE A 98 -0.99 3.86 -7.75
N ILE A 99 0.21 3.44 -7.31
CA ILE A 99 1.46 4.14 -7.66
C ILE A 99 1.69 4.11 -9.18
N PHE A 100 1.48 3.00 -9.85
CA PHE A 100 1.61 2.93 -11.31
C PHE A 100 0.65 3.92 -11.99
N GLU A 101 -0.61 3.98 -11.57
CA GLU A 101 -1.56 4.96 -12.11
C GLU A 101 -1.15 6.41 -11.82
N LEU A 102 -0.68 6.71 -10.62
CA LEU A 102 -0.18 8.04 -10.27
C LEU A 102 0.96 8.48 -11.19
N VAL A 103 1.96 7.62 -11.42
CA VAL A 103 3.11 7.93 -12.28
C VAL A 103 2.71 8.04 -13.75
N LYS A 104 1.80 7.20 -14.21
CA LYS A 104 1.24 7.24 -15.56
C LYS A 104 0.49 8.56 -15.85
N HIS A 105 -0.07 9.18 -14.82
CA HIS A 105 -0.74 10.48 -14.88
C HIS A 105 0.14 11.62 -14.38
N ASP A 106 1.48 11.48 -14.45
CA ASP A 106 2.47 12.50 -14.15
C ASP A 106 2.36 13.10 -12.73
N ALA A 107 2.05 12.27 -11.72
CA ALA A 107 2.09 12.70 -10.32
C ALA A 107 3.50 13.22 -9.96
N PRO A 108 3.62 14.33 -9.22
CA PRO A 108 4.90 14.93 -8.85
C PRO A 108 5.58 14.14 -7.72
N VAL A 109 5.96 12.89 -8.00
CA VAL A 109 6.65 12.01 -7.05
C VAL A 109 8.13 11.90 -7.37
N LYS A 110 8.97 12.04 -6.37
CA LYS A 110 10.43 11.93 -6.44
C LYS A 110 10.88 10.47 -6.55
N GLY A 111 10.19 9.58 -5.82
CA GLY A 111 10.48 8.16 -5.82
C GLY A 111 9.30 7.33 -5.29
N ALA A 112 9.34 6.04 -5.58
CA ALA A 112 8.27 5.09 -5.27
C ALA A 112 8.79 3.84 -4.57
N LEU A 113 8.12 3.43 -3.50
CA LEU A 113 8.39 2.19 -2.78
C LEU A 113 7.23 1.22 -2.96
N PHE A 114 7.52 0.05 -3.45
CA PHE A 114 6.59 -1.04 -3.73
C PHE A 114 6.74 -2.11 -2.66
N LEU A 115 5.85 -2.10 -1.66
CA LEU A 115 5.91 -2.98 -0.51
C LEU A 115 4.99 -4.19 -0.71
N ALA A 116 5.56 -5.39 -0.78
CA ALA A 116 4.82 -6.64 -0.94
C ALA A 116 3.80 -6.57 -2.11
N THR A 117 4.25 -6.14 -3.28
CA THR A 117 3.41 -5.91 -4.47
C THR A 117 4.17 -6.21 -5.76
N ALA A 118 3.46 -6.19 -6.88
CA ALA A 118 3.99 -6.43 -8.22
C ALA A 118 3.15 -5.67 -9.26
N GLY A 119 3.57 -5.69 -10.53
CA GLY A 119 2.82 -5.13 -11.66
C GLY A 119 1.55 -5.90 -12.00
N THR A 120 1.40 -7.12 -11.48
CA THR A 120 0.16 -7.92 -11.55
C THR A 120 -0.10 -8.57 -10.19
N LEU A 121 -1.36 -8.62 -9.78
CA LEU A 121 -1.78 -9.29 -8.54
C LEU A 121 -2.98 -10.22 -8.80
N PRO A 122 -2.74 -11.38 -9.42
CA PRO A 122 -3.82 -12.34 -9.70
C PRO A 122 -4.45 -12.84 -8.39
N VAL A 123 -5.75 -12.72 -8.29
CA VAL A 123 -6.53 -13.14 -7.11
C VAL A 123 -7.10 -14.53 -7.33
N ASN A 124 -6.88 -15.43 -6.36
CA ASN A 124 -7.44 -16.77 -6.43
C ASN A 124 -8.98 -16.72 -6.49
N PRO A 125 -9.65 -17.42 -7.43
CA PRO A 125 -11.11 -17.42 -7.55
C PRO A 125 -11.86 -17.78 -6.27
N VAL A 126 -11.29 -18.60 -5.39
CA VAL A 126 -11.85 -18.93 -4.06
C VAL A 126 -12.10 -17.70 -3.20
N VAL A 127 -11.30 -16.62 -3.37
CA VAL A 127 -11.52 -15.35 -2.66
C VAL A 127 -12.88 -14.76 -3.02
N PHE A 128 -13.24 -14.73 -4.31
CA PHE A 128 -14.53 -14.20 -4.78
C PHE A 128 -15.69 -15.10 -4.33
N GLU A 129 -15.50 -16.42 -4.34
CA GLU A 129 -16.52 -17.34 -3.83
C GLU A 129 -16.81 -17.14 -2.35
N LEU A 130 -15.76 -16.96 -1.53
CA LEU A 130 -15.89 -16.71 -0.10
C LEU A 130 -16.48 -15.33 0.19
N LEU A 131 -16.16 -14.31 -0.61
CA LEU A 131 -16.79 -12.98 -0.50
C LEU A 131 -18.32 -13.05 -0.58
N ASP A 132 -18.83 -13.91 -1.48
CA ASP A 132 -20.26 -14.02 -1.70
C ASP A 132 -20.96 -15.01 -0.73
N LYS A 133 -20.24 -16.05 -0.25
CA LYS A 133 -20.82 -17.15 0.53
C LYS A 133 -20.50 -17.12 2.02
N ASP A 134 -19.27 -16.76 2.38
CA ASP A 134 -18.78 -16.78 3.78
C ASP A 134 -17.66 -15.76 3.99
N PHE A 135 -18.05 -14.51 4.17
CA PHE A 135 -17.15 -13.41 4.39
C PHE A 135 -16.28 -13.56 5.65
N ASN A 136 -16.81 -14.21 6.70
CA ASN A 136 -16.05 -14.46 7.92
C ASN A 136 -14.89 -15.44 7.69
N SER A 137 -15.12 -16.48 6.90
CA SER A 137 -14.07 -17.43 6.52
C SER A 137 -13.03 -16.79 5.60
N LEU A 138 -13.44 -15.90 4.70
CA LEU A 138 -12.50 -15.11 3.91
C LEU A 138 -11.60 -14.25 4.78
N CYS A 139 -12.16 -13.50 5.74
CA CYS A 139 -11.35 -12.65 6.62
C CYS A 139 -10.30 -13.45 7.40
N ARG A 140 -10.67 -14.63 7.90
CA ARG A 140 -9.72 -15.52 8.57
C ARG A 140 -8.63 -16.02 7.62
N LEU A 141 -9.02 -16.53 6.46
CA LEU A 141 -8.08 -17.03 5.44
C LEU A 141 -7.10 -15.94 4.99
N ALA A 142 -7.60 -14.74 4.69
CA ALA A 142 -6.77 -13.61 4.27
C ALA A 142 -5.75 -13.23 5.35
N VAL A 143 -6.15 -13.18 6.61
CA VAL A 143 -5.25 -12.90 7.73
C VAL A 143 -4.22 -14.02 7.91
N ASP A 144 -4.62 -15.28 7.82
CA ASP A 144 -3.70 -16.43 7.94
C ASP A 144 -2.66 -16.48 6.83
N LEU A 145 -3.00 -16.02 5.64
CA LEU A 145 -2.05 -15.92 4.51
C LEU A 145 -1.15 -14.69 4.62
N SER A 146 -1.69 -13.58 5.17
CA SER A 146 -0.99 -12.29 5.23
C SER A 146 0.04 -12.21 6.35
N TYR A 147 -0.23 -12.80 7.51
CA TYR A 147 0.65 -12.70 8.67
C TYR A 147 1.51 -13.96 8.83
N GLY A 148 2.83 -13.76 8.94
CA GLY A 148 3.80 -14.86 9.08
C GLY A 148 4.08 -15.24 10.53
N SER A 149 4.26 -14.25 11.39
CA SER A 149 4.72 -14.40 12.78
C SER A 149 3.89 -13.62 13.81
N ALA A 150 2.84 -12.92 13.38
CA ALA A 150 1.99 -12.15 14.28
C ALA A 150 1.29 -13.05 15.32
N ASP A 151 1.16 -12.53 16.54
CA ASP A 151 0.42 -13.18 17.61
C ASP A 151 -1.10 -13.17 17.36
N GLU A 152 -1.84 -13.90 18.19
CA GLU A 152 -3.30 -14.05 18.04
C GLU A 152 -4.05 -12.73 18.24
N THR A 153 -3.53 -11.83 19.05
CA THR A 153 -4.13 -10.50 19.29
C THR A 153 -4.09 -9.65 18.02
N ILE A 154 -2.93 -9.63 17.35
CA ILE A 154 -2.75 -8.93 16.07
C ILE A 154 -3.65 -9.53 15.00
N ARG A 155 -3.72 -10.87 14.91
CA ARG A 155 -4.57 -11.59 13.93
C ARG A 155 -6.05 -11.30 14.16
N THR A 156 -6.51 -11.39 15.38
CA THR A 156 -7.90 -11.10 15.73
C THR A 156 -8.27 -9.65 15.40
N THR A 157 -7.40 -8.71 15.74
CA THR A 157 -7.58 -7.28 15.41
C THR A 157 -7.64 -7.06 13.89
N ALA A 158 -6.78 -7.73 13.11
CA ALA A 158 -6.78 -7.63 11.66
C ALA A 158 -8.08 -8.18 11.03
N ILE A 159 -8.59 -9.31 11.54
CA ILE A 159 -9.89 -9.87 11.13
C ILE A 159 -11.02 -8.87 11.36
N GLU A 160 -11.07 -8.26 12.54
CA GLU A 160 -12.11 -7.28 12.86
C GLU A 160 -12.01 -6.01 12.00
N TYR A 161 -10.80 -5.54 11.68
CA TYR A 161 -10.60 -4.41 10.77
C TYR A 161 -11.09 -4.73 9.35
N MET A 162 -10.77 -5.91 8.84
CA MET A 162 -11.24 -6.36 7.52
C MET A 162 -12.77 -6.49 7.48
N LYS A 163 -13.40 -7.00 8.55
CA LYS A 163 -14.86 -7.04 8.67
C LYS A 163 -15.50 -5.65 8.68
N GLN A 164 -14.87 -4.67 9.35
CA GLN A 164 -15.34 -3.29 9.36
C GLN A 164 -15.34 -2.64 7.97
N THR A 165 -14.37 -2.96 7.12
CA THR A 165 -14.34 -2.51 5.71
C THR A 165 -15.55 -3.04 4.94
N GLY A 166 -15.96 -4.28 5.18
CA GLY A 166 -17.12 -4.92 4.58
C GLY A 166 -16.84 -5.62 3.25
N SER A 167 -17.69 -6.59 2.93
CA SER A 167 -17.50 -7.48 1.77
C SER A 167 -17.56 -6.76 0.43
N SER A 168 -18.42 -5.75 0.28
CA SER A 168 -18.58 -5.00 -0.97
C SER A 168 -17.33 -4.24 -1.37
N ILE A 169 -16.72 -3.51 -0.41
CA ILE A 169 -15.49 -2.74 -0.65
C ILE A 169 -14.33 -3.71 -0.92
N LEU A 170 -14.22 -4.76 -0.12
CA LEU A 170 -13.18 -5.76 -0.29
C LEU A 170 -13.30 -6.48 -1.65
N LYS A 171 -14.52 -6.73 -2.13
CA LYS A 171 -14.77 -7.30 -3.47
C LYS A 171 -14.31 -6.36 -4.58
N ASN A 172 -14.58 -5.07 -4.45
CA ASN A 172 -14.07 -4.05 -5.37
C ASN A 172 -12.53 -4.06 -5.40
N ASP A 173 -11.89 -4.03 -4.26
CA ASP A 173 -10.43 -4.00 -4.15
C ASP A 173 -9.76 -5.24 -4.75
N PHE A 174 -10.27 -6.43 -4.45
CA PHE A 174 -9.75 -7.65 -5.07
C PHE A 174 -10.03 -7.69 -6.57
N THR A 175 -11.13 -7.10 -7.05
CA THR A 175 -11.40 -6.95 -8.47
C THR A 175 -10.38 -6.02 -9.13
N ILE A 176 -10.04 -4.90 -8.49
CA ILE A 176 -8.96 -4.01 -8.92
C ILE A 176 -7.64 -4.79 -9.01
N CYS A 177 -7.24 -5.50 -7.94
CA CYS A 177 -6.02 -6.31 -7.93
C CYS A 177 -5.97 -7.30 -9.10
N ASN A 178 -7.06 -8.05 -9.31
CA ASN A 178 -7.12 -9.10 -10.33
C ASN A 178 -7.06 -8.58 -11.76
N ASN A 179 -7.47 -7.33 -11.98
CA ASN A 179 -7.65 -6.77 -13.31
C ASN A 179 -6.49 -5.90 -13.78
N TYR A 180 -5.64 -5.37 -12.89
CA TYR A 180 -4.56 -4.52 -13.33
C TYR A 180 -3.35 -5.31 -13.86
N ASN A 181 -2.67 -4.73 -14.85
CA ASN A 181 -1.42 -5.26 -15.39
C ASN A 181 -0.52 -4.10 -15.83
N TYR A 182 0.48 -3.80 -15.02
CA TYR A 182 1.45 -2.73 -15.26
C TYR A 182 2.83 -3.25 -15.70
N GLU A 183 2.90 -4.47 -16.17
CA GLU A 183 4.17 -5.08 -16.59
C GLU A 183 4.82 -4.36 -17.77
N GLU A 184 4.05 -3.76 -18.66
CA GLU A 184 4.59 -2.95 -19.74
C GLU A 184 4.89 -1.51 -19.28
N ASP A 185 4.04 -0.93 -18.42
CA ASP A 185 4.26 0.40 -17.83
C ASP A 185 5.55 0.45 -16.98
N ALA A 186 5.92 -0.67 -16.36
CA ALA A 186 7.16 -0.82 -15.60
C ALA A 186 8.42 -0.47 -16.42
N LYS A 187 8.41 -0.73 -17.72
CA LYS A 187 9.55 -0.44 -18.61
C LYS A 187 9.80 1.06 -18.80
N SER A 188 8.76 1.87 -18.67
CA SER A 188 8.81 3.33 -18.84
C SER A 188 8.68 4.09 -17.49
N PHE A 189 8.76 3.40 -16.37
CA PHE A 189 8.67 4.00 -15.05
C PHE A 189 9.87 4.91 -14.79
N LYS A 190 9.62 6.22 -14.65
CA LYS A 190 10.68 7.24 -14.58
C LYS A 190 11.24 7.50 -13.18
N PRO A 191 10.40 7.62 -12.11
CA PRO A 191 10.91 7.89 -10.78
C PRO A 191 11.85 6.79 -10.29
N ALA A 192 12.75 7.11 -9.35
CA ALA A 192 13.48 6.07 -8.62
C ALA A 192 12.49 5.12 -7.95
N ALA A 193 12.81 3.82 -7.94
CA ALA A 193 11.92 2.81 -7.38
C ALA A 193 12.64 1.84 -6.45
N CYS A 194 11.96 1.39 -5.40
CA CYS A 194 12.44 0.34 -4.51
C CYS A 194 11.34 -0.67 -4.24
N PHE A 195 11.58 -1.93 -4.58
CA PHE A 195 10.73 -3.04 -4.16
C PHE A 195 11.21 -3.60 -2.83
N ILE A 196 10.27 -3.81 -1.92
CA ILE A 196 10.49 -4.43 -0.60
C ILE A 196 9.59 -5.66 -0.52
N ALA A 197 10.19 -6.84 -0.53
CA ALA A 197 9.45 -8.10 -0.63
C ALA A 197 9.89 -9.12 0.41
N ASN A 198 9.02 -10.08 0.71
CA ASN A 198 9.33 -11.27 1.50
C ASN A 198 9.52 -12.49 0.61
N ARG A 199 10.52 -13.31 0.94
CA ARG A 199 10.78 -14.56 0.22
C ARG A 199 9.63 -15.57 0.34
N LYS A 200 8.87 -15.53 1.42
CA LYS A 200 7.80 -16.50 1.73
C LYS A 200 6.43 -15.80 1.87
N ASP A 201 6.23 -14.72 1.13
CA ASP A 201 4.91 -14.09 0.98
C ASP A 201 4.01 -15.05 0.20
N LYS A 202 2.83 -15.35 0.77
CA LYS A 202 1.84 -16.24 0.16
C LYS A 202 0.75 -15.48 -0.61
N MET A 203 0.62 -14.17 -0.36
CA MET A 203 -0.34 -13.31 -1.05
C MET A 203 0.25 -12.80 -2.36
N VAL A 204 1.50 -12.33 -2.32
CA VAL A 204 2.25 -11.87 -3.50
C VAL A 204 3.57 -12.64 -3.57
N PRO A 205 3.61 -13.78 -4.28
CA PRO A 205 4.83 -14.55 -4.47
C PRO A 205 5.98 -13.70 -5.03
N LEU A 206 7.19 -13.91 -4.52
CA LEU A 206 8.37 -13.14 -4.87
C LEU A 206 8.64 -13.11 -6.39
N ASP A 207 8.28 -14.17 -7.12
CA ASP A 207 8.47 -14.26 -8.57
C ASP A 207 7.67 -13.20 -9.34
N LEU A 208 6.48 -12.81 -8.85
CA LEU A 208 5.71 -11.71 -9.44
C LEU A 208 6.42 -10.38 -9.24
N THR A 209 6.84 -10.08 -8.01
CA THR A 209 7.65 -8.87 -7.71
C THR A 209 8.93 -8.83 -8.56
N TYR A 210 9.63 -9.97 -8.66
CA TYR A 210 10.87 -10.06 -9.41
C TYR A 210 10.68 -9.87 -10.92
N THR A 211 9.54 -10.32 -11.46
CA THR A 211 9.18 -10.12 -12.88
C THR A 211 9.01 -8.63 -13.19
N THR A 212 8.28 -7.91 -12.36
CA THR A 212 8.09 -6.45 -12.51
C THR A 212 9.40 -5.69 -12.30
N PHE A 213 10.12 -6.02 -11.22
CA PHE A 213 11.42 -5.40 -10.90
C PHE A 213 12.40 -5.46 -12.07
N LYS A 214 12.55 -6.62 -12.73
CA LYS A 214 13.47 -6.77 -13.88
C LYS A 214 13.14 -5.89 -15.07
N LYS A 215 11.91 -5.45 -15.19
CA LYS A 215 11.46 -4.57 -16.28
C LYS A 215 11.69 -3.10 -15.98
N MET A 216 11.82 -2.74 -14.72
CA MET A 216 11.90 -1.35 -14.26
C MET A 216 13.36 -0.86 -14.28
N PRO A 217 13.72 0.18 -15.07
CA PRO A 217 15.12 0.51 -15.35
C PRO A 217 15.89 1.06 -14.14
N ASN A 218 15.22 1.78 -13.22
CA ASN A 218 15.84 2.46 -12.08
C ASN A 218 15.33 1.91 -10.74
N ALA A 219 15.17 0.60 -10.65
CA ALA A 219 14.64 -0.04 -9.45
C ALA A 219 15.72 -0.72 -8.61
N MET A 220 15.54 -0.67 -7.31
CA MET A 220 16.23 -1.51 -6.31
C MET A 220 15.28 -2.59 -5.80
N LEU A 221 15.81 -3.71 -5.34
CA LEU A 221 15.04 -4.79 -4.75
C LEU A 221 15.67 -5.22 -3.42
N GLN A 222 14.90 -5.10 -2.35
CA GLN A 222 15.22 -5.64 -1.04
C GLN A 222 14.33 -6.85 -0.75
N VAL A 223 14.94 -8.01 -0.53
CA VAL A 223 14.21 -9.25 -0.20
C VAL A 223 14.52 -9.67 1.23
N PHE A 224 13.49 -9.77 2.05
CA PHE A 224 13.60 -10.30 3.41
C PHE A 224 13.34 -11.81 3.46
N PRO A 225 13.98 -12.55 4.39
CA PRO A 225 13.84 -14.01 4.49
C PRO A 225 12.60 -14.46 5.26
N TYR A 226 11.70 -13.56 5.59
CA TYR A 226 10.55 -13.83 6.47
C TYR A 226 9.37 -14.46 5.73
N LYS A 227 8.36 -14.83 6.51
CA LYS A 227 7.01 -15.19 6.05
C LYS A 227 6.10 -13.97 6.22
N GLY A 228 5.00 -13.97 5.47
CA GLY A 228 3.93 -12.98 5.61
C GLY A 228 4.03 -11.85 4.60
N HIS A 229 2.91 -11.17 4.47
CA HIS A 229 2.64 -10.08 3.55
C HIS A 229 2.73 -8.70 4.23
N MET A 230 2.61 -8.68 5.57
CA MET A 230 2.47 -7.47 6.39
C MET A 230 3.82 -7.03 6.99
N LEU A 231 4.87 -6.90 6.15
CA LEU A 231 6.22 -6.52 6.58
C LEU A 231 6.29 -5.24 7.43
N HIS A 232 5.51 -4.24 7.07
CA HIS A 232 5.44 -2.95 7.77
C HIS A 232 4.82 -3.05 9.18
N ILE A 233 4.17 -4.18 9.48
CA ILE A 233 3.65 -4.49 10.82
C ILE A 233 4.59 -5.43 11.55
N GLU A 234 5.08 -6.49 10.88
CA GLU A 234 5.84 -7.56 11.52
C GLU A 234 7.34 -7.23 11.64
N GLN A 235 7.88 -6.37 10.78
CA GLN A 235 9.30 -5.99 10.72
C GLN A 235 9.49 -4.47 10.49
N PRO A 236 8.78 -3.61 11.24
CA PRO A 236 8.72 -2.17 10.94
C PRO A 236 10.09 -1.49 10.96
N SER A 237 10.98 -1.85 11.92
CA SER A 237 12.33 -1.27 12.02
C SER A 237 13.26 -1.63 10.85
N GLN A 238 13.02 -2.78 10.20
CA GLN A 238 13.82 -3.16 9.03
C GLN A 238 13.29 -2.47 7.78
N VAL A 239 11.96 -2.36 7.65
CA VAL A 239 11.32 -1.66 6.54
C VAL A 239 11.64 -0.16 6.61
N SER A 240 11.62 0.46 7.81
CA SER A 240 11.97 1.88 7.96
C SER A 240 13.39 2.18 7.50
N ARG A 241 14.37 1.35 7.86
CA ARG A 241 15.77 1.52 7.39
C ARG A 241 15.88 1.46 5.87
N CYS A 242 15.16 0.55 5.22
CA CYS A 242 15.14 0.49 3.75
C CYS A 242 14.54 1.75 3.14
N ILE A 243 13.46 2.27 3.73
CA ILE A 243 12.81 3.49 3.28
C ILE A 243 13.74 4.70 3.44
N GLU A 244 14.32 4.89 4.62
CA GLU A 244 15.22 6.01 4.92
C GLU A 244 16.44 6.00 4.00
N GLN A 245 17.07 4.83 3.80
CA GLN A 245 18.18 4.66 2.85
C GLN A 245 17.77 4.98 1.41
N PHE A 246 16.62 4.51 0.95
CA PHE A 246 16.13 4.79 -0.39
C PHE A 246 15.86 6.28 -0.59
N VAL A 247 15.22 6.93 0.38
CA VAL A 247 14.94 8.37 0.34
C VAL A 247 16.24 9.17 0.28
N GLU A 248 17.22 8.86 1.13
CA GLU A 248 18.53 9.53 1.14
C GLU A 248 19.26 9.40 -0.21
N LEU A 249 19.26 8.23 -0.82
CA LEU A 249 19.90 7.99 -2.12
C LEU A 249 19.17 8.66 -3.30
N SER A 250 17.92 9.07 -3.10
CA SER A 250 17.05 9.62 -4.14
C SER A 250 16.88 11.14 -4.06
N LEU A 251 17.39 11.79 -3.00
CA LEU A 251 17.39 13.25 -2.83
C LEU A 251 18.48 13.90 -3.68
#